data_23cfce91db1048b45d8634efce443d27
#
_entry.id   23cfce91db1048b45d8634efce443d27
#
_cell.length_a   1.000
_cell.length_b   1.000
_cell.length_c   1.000
_cell.angle_alpha   90.00
_cell.angle_beta   90.00
_cell.angle_gamma   90.00
#
_symmetry.space_group_name_H-M   'P 1'
#
loop_
_entity.id
_entity.type
_entity.pdbx_description
1 polymer ?
#
loop_
_entity_poly.entity_id
_entity_poly.type
_entity_poly.pdbx_seq_one_letter_code
_entity_poly.pdbx_strand_id
1 'polypeptide(L)'
;MKKILIFAVMMILAAGAAYAKNYEVTKKVGGYEVTVTLDKNPPVAGGDNNVTVTVKDASGKAVTDAKVLIDYSMPAMPGMPAMKYKTKATPGGSEYKGKMNFSMSGSWNVAVKVMRGGKTSTVKFSVDVQ
;
A
#
# COMPACT_ATOMS: atom_id res chain seq x y z
N MET A 1 -12.65 -27.42 -11.74
CA MET A 1 -11.30 -27.96 -11.94
C MET A 1 -10.48 -27.09 -12.85
N LYS A 2 -10.97 -26.74 -14.02
CA LYS A 2 -10.24 -25.82 -14.93
C LYS A 2 -9.94 -24.48 -14.27
N LYS A 3 -10.84 -23.97 -13.43
CA LYS A 3 -10.66 -22.72 -12.72
C LYS A 3 -9.48 -22.77 -11.75
N ILE A 4 -9.27 -23.92 -11.14
CA ILE A 4 -8.17 -24.11 -10.18
C ILE A 4 -6.83 -24.07 -10.92
N LEU A 5 -6.74 -24.67 -12.08
CA LEU A 5 -5.54 -24.66 -12.90
C LEU A 5 -5.19 -23.23 -13.34
N ILE A 6 -6.20 -22.48 -13.76
CA ILE A 6 -6.00 -21.08 -14.14
C ILE A 6 -5.48 -20.28 -12.95
N PHE A 7 -6.01 -20.57 -11.77
CA PHE A 7 -5.57 -19.93 -10.56
C PHE A 7 -4.11 -20.17 -10.26
N ALA A 8 -3.68 -21.42 -10.41
CA ALA A 8 -2.28 -21.78 -10.18
C ALA A 8 -1.35 -21.07 -11.17
N VAL A 9 -1.76 -20.97 -12.41
CA VAL A 9 -0.99 -20.25 -13.43
C VAL A 9 -0.88 -18.77 -13.08
N MET A 10 -1.97 -18.18 -12.60
CA MET A 10 -1.94 -16.78 -12.19
C MET A 10 -1.02 -16.55 -10.98
N MET A 11 -0.97 -17.49 -10.06
CA MET A 11 -0.05 -17.38 -8.94
C MET A 11 1.41 -17.42 -9.40
N ILE A 12 1.71 -18.26 -10.38
CA ILE A 12 3.06 -18.33 -10.94
C ILE A 12 3.43 -17.02 -11.63
N LEU A 13 2.49 -16.46 -12.38
CA LEU A 13 2.70 -15.18 -13.02
C LEU A 13 2.89 -14.05 -12.00
N ALA A 14 2.13 -14.09 -10.90
CA ALA A 14 2.30 -13.12 -9.83
C ALA A 14 3.68 -13.24 -9.19
N ALA A 15 4.16 -14.46 -9.00
CA ALA A 15 5.51 -14.67 -8.47
C ALA A 15 6.56 -14.17 -9.45
N GLY A 16 6.37 -14.38 -10.75
CA GLY A 16 7.23 -13.82 -11.77
C GLY A 16 7.21 -12.30 -11.77
N ALA A 17 6.04 -11.71 -11.54
CA ALA A 17 5.90 -10.27 -11.45
C ALA A 17 6.58 -9.69 -10.20
N ALA A 18 6.89 -10.52 -9.20
CA ALA A 18 7.62 -10.08 -8.01
C ALA A 18 9.03 -9.57 -8.36
N TYR A 19 9.54 -9.91 -9.52
CA TYR A 19 10.76 -9.30 -10.03
C TYR A 19 10.56 -7.88 -10.55
N ALA A 20 9.31 -7.42 -10.63
CA ALA A 20 9.03 -6.06 -10.99
C ALA A 20 9.71 -5.12 -10.00
N LYS A 21 10.11 -3.96 -10.48
CA LYS A 21 10.90 -3.00 -9.70
C LYS A 21 10.11 -2.33 -8.58
N ASN A 22 8.80 -2.49 -8.60
CA ASN A 22 7.93 -1.82 -7.63
C ASN A 22 7.89 -2.59 -6.32
N TYR A 23 7.81 -1.84 -5.24
CA TYR A 23 7.53 -2.40 -3.93
C TYR A 23 6.04 -2.66 -3.82
N GLU A 24 5.64 -3.86 -3.43
CA GLU A 24 4.23 -4.24 -3.38
C GLU A 24 3.92 -5.03 -2.12
N VAL A 25 2.83 -4.65 -1.46
CA VAL A 25 2.31 -5.34 -0.28
C VAL A 25 0.83 -5.58 -0.48
N THR A 26 0.39 -6.83 -0.27
CA THR A 26 -1.02 -7.19 -0.32
C THR A 26 -1.43 -7.77 1.03
N LYS A 27 -2.49 -7.24 1.61
CA LYS A 27 -3.04 -7.75 2.88
C LYS A 27 -4.56 -7.74 2.83
N LYS A 28 -5.14 -8.67 3.56
CA LYS A 28 -6.59 -8.75 3.74
C LYS A 28 -6.96 -8.13 5.08
N VAL A 29 -7.92 -7.25 5.07
CA VAL A 29 -8.39 -6.58 6.27
C VAL A 29 -9.87 -6.22 6.12
N GLY A 30 -10.67 -6.53 7.13
CA GLY A 30 -12.08 -6.14 7.17
C GLY A 30 -12.91 -6.60 5.99
N GLY A 31 -12.61 -7.76 5.39
CA GLY A 31 -13.30 -8.26 4.22
C GLY A 31 -12.81 -7.68 2.90
N TYR A 32 -11.76 -6.88 2.95
CA TYR A 32 -11.14 -6.30 1.77
C TYR A 32 -9.75 -6.88 1.54
N GLU A 33 -9.36 -6.93 0.28
CA GLU A 33 -7.99 -7.19 -0.10
C GLU A 33 -7.39 -5.87 -0.56
N VAL A 34 -6.35 -5.43 0.14
CA VAL A 34 -5.72 -4.14 -0.12
C VAL A 34 -4.30 -4.38 -0.63
N THR A 35 -4.00 -3.86 -1.81
CA THR A 35 -2.67 -3.92 -2.40
C THR A 35 -2.10 -2.52 -2.45
N VAL A 36 -0.91 -2.36 -1.89
CA VAL A 36 -0.19 -1.08 -1.86
C VAL A 36 1.07 -1.24 -2.69
N THR A 37 1.22 -0.41 -3.69
CA THR A 37 2.36 -0.44 -4.60
C THR A 37 3.08 0.89 -4.55
N LEU A 38 4.40 0.84 -4.37
CA LEU A 38 5.27 2.01 -4.47
C LEU A 38 6.07 1.91 -5.76
N ASP A 39 6.22 3.03 -6.45
CA ASP A 39 6.91 3.05 -7.75
C ASP A 39 8.42 2.88 -7.63
N LYS A 40 8.95 2.97 -6.43
CA LYS A 40 10.39 2.78 -6.17
C LYS A 40 10.59 1.66 -5.16
N ASN A 41 11.53 0.80 -5.43
CA ASN A 41 11.87 -0.31 -4.55
C ASN A 41 13.40 -0.43 -4.47
N PRO A 42 13.99 -0.03 -3.34
CA PRO A 42 13.33 0.50 -2.15
C PRO A 42 12.83 1.93 -2.33
N PRO A 43 11.87 2.38 -1.51
CA PRO A 43 11.49 3.79 -1.50
C PRO A 43 12.67 4.67 -1.15
N VAL A 44 12.65 5.92 -1.61
CA VAL A 44 13.77 6.85 -1.42
C VAL A 44 13.37 8.03 -0.55
N ALA A 45 14.32 8.50 0.24
CA ALA A 45 14.15 9.69 1.06
C ALA A 45 14.44 10.95 0.24
N GLY A 46 13.82 12.06 0.64
CA GLY A 46 14.08 13.37 0.04
C GLY A 46 13.45 13.58 -1.33
N GLY A 47 12.58 12.68 -1.75
CA GLY A 47 11.87 12.81 -3.03
C GLY A 47 10.51 12.16 -2.96
N ASP A 48 9.70 12.35 -3.99
CA ASP A 48 8.37 11.78 -4.04
C ASP A 48 8.42 10.31 -4.43
N ASN A 49 7.68 9.50 -3.69
CA ASN A 49 7.41 8.11 -4.02
C ASN A 49 5.93 8.01 -4.36
N ASN A 50 5.61 7.61 -5.57
CA ASN A 50 4.22 7.45 -5.96
C ASN A 50 3.67 6.16 -5.36
N VAL A 51 2.52 6.27 -4.70
CA VAL A 51 1.86 5.14 -4.08
C VAL A 51 0.54 4.89 -4.78
N THR A 52 0.28 3.62 -5.07
CA THR A 52 -0.98 3.18 -5.66
C THR A 52 -1.60 2.19 -4.71
N VAL A 53 -2.87 2.40 -4.37
CA VAL A 53 -3.62 1.52 -3.49
C VAL A 53 -4.78 0.94 -4.29
N THR A 54 -4.90 -0.38 -4.30
CA THR A 54 -6.02 -1.08 -4.92
C THR A 54 -6.79 -1.78 -3.83
N VAL A 55 -8.09 -1.56 -3.78
CA VAL A 55 -8.97 -2.19 -2.79
C VAL A 55 -9.98 -3.05 -3.51
N LYS A 56 -10.05 -4.31 -3.12
CA LYS A 56 -11.04 -5.26 -3.65
C LYS A 56 -11.90 -5.78 -2.51
N ASP A 57 -13.18 -5.99 -2.80
CA ASP A 57 -14.07 -6.58 -1.81
C ASP A 57 -13.96 -8.11 -1.81
N ALA A 58 -14.76 -8.76 -0.96
CA ALA A 58 -14.70 -10.22 -0.82
C ALA A 58 -15.05 -10.95 -2.12
N SER A 59 -15.76 -10.32 -3.03
CA SER A 59 -16.10 -10.91 -4.34
C SER A 59 -15.06 -10.63 -5.41
N GLY A 60 -14.01 -9.89 -5.09
CA GLY A 60 -12.95 -9.55 -6.02
C GLY A 60 -13.21 -8.32 -6.85
N LYS A 61 -14.26 -7.59 -6.57
CA LYS A 61 -14.56 -6.35 -7.28
C LYS A 61 -13.79 -5.17 -6.71
N ALA A 62 -13.34 -4.29 -7.58
CA ALA A 62 -12.66 -3.08 -7.17
C ALA A 62 -13.61 -2.18 -6.37
N VAL A 63 -13.14 -1.69 -5.24
CA VAL A 63 -13.86 -0.73 -4.41
C VAL A 63 -13.41 0.65 -4.83
N THR A 64 -14.32 1.44 -5.41
CA THR A 64 -13.96 2.74 -5.97
C THR A 64 -14.59 3.91 -5.21
N ASP A 65 -15.36 3.62 -4.18
CA ASP A 65 -16.11 4.63 -3.40
C ASP A 65 -15.62 4.77 -1.96
N ALA A 66 -14.41 4.35 -1.68
CA ALA A 66 -13.82 4.49 -0.36
C ALA A 66 -12.96 5.74 -0.27
N LYS A 67 -12.69 6.17 0.95
CA LYS A 67 -11.64 7.15 1.23
C LYS A 67 -10.39 6.39 1.65
N VAL A 68 -9.26 6.73 1.06
CA VAL A 68 -8.00 6.09 1.38
C VAL A 68 -7.03 7.16 1.89
N LEU A 69 -6.58 6.96 3.12
CA LEU A 69 -5.58 7.80 3.76
C LEU A 69 -4.37 6.96 4.08
N ILE A 70 -3.20 7.53 3.92
CA ILE A 70 -1.94 6.85 4.20
C ILE A 70 -1.21 7.65 5.27
N ASP A 71 -1.04 7.04 6.44
CA ASP A 71 -0.22 7.59 7.51
C ASP A 71 1.13 6.89 7.47
N TYR A 72 2.20 7.64 7.53
CA TYR A 72 3.53 7.04 7.61
C TYR A 72 4.34 7.78 8.66
N SER A 73 5.08 7.00 9.44
CA SER A 73 5.78 7.53 10.60
C SER A 73 7.10 6.82 10.83
N MET A 74 8.02 7.55 11.42
CA MET A 74 9.26 7.00 11.92
C MET A 74 9.25 7.14 13.44
N PRO A 75 9.50 6.05 14.19
CA PRO A 75 9.48 6.15 15.66
C PRO A 75 10.62 7.03 16.18
N ALA A 76 10.41 7.56 17.36
CA ALA A 76 11.43 8.37 18.02
C ALA A 76 12.68 7.56 18.26
N MET A 77 13.84 8.19 18.06
CA MET A 77 15.16 7.62 18.32
C MET A 77 15.94 8.55 19.23
N PRO A 78 17.01 8.06 19.89
CA PRO A 78 17.84 8.94 20.71
C PRO A 78 18.31 10.16 19.92
N GLY A 79 17.99 11.35 20.43
CA GLY A 79 18.32 12.60 19.76
C GLY A 79 17.40 13.02 18.63
N MET A 80 16.37 12.21 18.31
CA MET A 80 15.44 12.53 17.23
C MET A 80 13.99 12.25 17.67
N PRO A 81 13.09 13.23 17.52
CA PRO A 81 11.68 13.01 17.81
C PRO A 81 11.01 12.12 16.77
N ALA A 82 9.88 11.55 17.12
CA ALA A 82 9.07 10.82 16.17
C ALA A 82 8.59 11.73 15.04
N MET A 83 8.54 11.20 13.82
CA MET A 83 8.05 11.94 12.66
C MET A 83 6.79 11.26 12.14
N LYS A 84 5.76 12.06 11.88
CA LYS A 84 4.47 11.56 11.39
C LYS A 84 3.99 12.41 10.23
N TYR A 85 3.57 11.73 9.18
CA TYR A 85 3.06 12.37 7.98
C TYR A 85 1.80 11.67 7.50
N LYS A 86 1.01 12.37 6.72
CA LYS A 86 -0.21 11.84 6.11
C LYS A 86 -0.27 12.23 4.66
N THR A 87 -0.85 11.36 3.84
CA THR A 87 -1.19 11.70 2.48
C THR A 87 -2.56 11.11 2.14
N LYS A 88 -3.30 11.80 1.29
CA LYS A 88 -4.57 11.31 0.77
C LYS A 88 -4.31 10.62 -0.56
N ALA A 89 -4.89 9.44 -0.73
CA ALA A 89 -4.89 8.78 -2.02
C ALA A 89 -6.15 9.20 -2.77
N THR A 90 -5.96 9.71 -3.98
CA THR A 90 -7.05 10.23 -4.80
C THR A 90 -7.59 9.11 -5.69
N PRO A 91 -8.92 8.92 -5.75
CA PRO A 91 -9.49 7.91 -6.63
C PRO A 91 -9.20 8.21 -8.09
N GLY A 92 -8.79 7.18 -8.83
CA GLY A 92 -8.58 7.27 -10.26
C GLY A 92 -8.89 5.93 -10.90
N GLY A 93 -10.10 5.77 -11.42
CA GLY A 93 -10.54 4.48 -11.93
C GLY A 93 -10.68 3.46 -10.82
N SER A 94 -10.00 2.34 -10.95
CA SER A 94 -10.03 1.26 -9.95
C SER A 94 -8.92 1.37 -8.92
N GLU A 95 -8.14 2.45 -8.94
CA GLU A 95 -6.99 2.62 -8.08
C GLU A 95 -7.06 3.95 -7.33
N TYR A 96 -6.33 4.01 -6.21
CA TYR A 96 -6.16 5.24 -5.46
C TYR A 96 -4.69 5.61 -5.52
N LYS A 97 -4.39 6.84 -5.88
CA LYS A 97 -3.02 7.30 -6.09
C LYS A 97 -2.67 8.46 -5.17
N GLY A 98 -1.47 8.41 -4.65
CA GLY A 98 -0.95 9.47 -3.80
C GLY A 98 0.56 9.54 -3.89
N LYS A 99 1.13 10.44 -3.12
CA LYS A 99 2.59 10.61 -3.03
C LYS A 99 3.02 10.57 -1.59
N MET A 100 4.12 9.89 -1.34
CA MET A 100 4.74 9.83 -0.03
C MET A 100 6.14 10.42 -0.12
N ASN A 101 6.44 11.33 0.78
CA ASN A 101 7.76 11.92 0.86
C ASN A 101 8.37 11.59 2.22
N PHE A 102 9.32 10.68 2.23
CA PHE A 102 10.03 10.32 3.45
C PHE A 102 11.14 11.34 3.68
N SER A 103 11.13 11.97 4.85
CA SER A 103 12.08 13.04 5.14
C SER A 103 13.50 12.53 5.37
N MET A 104 13.65 11.25 5.67
CA MET A 104 14.98 10.66 5.84
C MET A 104 14.94 9.17 5.59
N SER A 105 16.10 8.58 5.36
CA SER A 105 16.22 7.13 5.21
C SER A 105 16.03 6.44 6.55
N GLY A 106 15.70 5.17 6.52
CA GLY A 106 15.50 4.34 7.69
C GLY A 106 14.23 3.55 7.61
N SER A 107 13.82 2.97 8.73
CA SER A 107 12.65 2.12 8.83
C SER A 107 11.42 2.97 9.15
N TRP A 108 10.42 2.88 8.30
CA TRP A 108 9.18 3.64 8.46
C TRP A 108 7.99 2.70 8.61
N ASN A 109 7.06 3.09 9.46
CA ASN A 109 5.79 2.39 9.61
C ASN A 109 4.74 3.07 8.74
N VAL A 110 4.02 2.28 7.97
CA VAL A 110 2.99 2.77 7.06
C VAL A 110 1.66 2.16 7.45
N ALA A 111 0.64 3.00 7.56
CA ALA A 111 -0.72 2.56 7.83
C ALA A 111 -1.64 3.11 6.74
N VAL A 112 -2.23 2.22 5.96
CA VAL A 112 -3.19 2.59 4.93
C VAL A 112 -4.59 2.40 5.50
N LYS A 113 -5.33 3.48 5.60
CA LYS A 113 -6.69 3.48 6.12
C LYS A 113 -7.69 3.54 4.99
N VAL A 114 -8.55 2.54 4.93
CA VAL A 114 -9.63 2.47 3.95
C VAL A 114 -10.93 2.70 4.69
N MET A 115 -11.60 3.79 4.37
CA MET A 115 -12.86 4.17 5.02
C MET A 115 -14.01 4.03 4.02
N ARG A 116 -14.98 3.21 4.37
CA ARG A 116 -16.16 2.99 3.53
C ARG A 116 -17.35 2.65 4.40
N GLY A 117 -18.47 3.33 4.16
CA GLY A 117 -19.71 3.05 4.88
C GLY A 117 -19.60 3.23 6.40
N GLY A 118 -18.82 4.21 6.86
CA GLY A 118 -18.64 4.46 8.28
C GLY A 118 -17.69 3.52 8.98
N LYS A 119 -17.06 2.60 8.24
CA LYS A 119 -16.08 1.66 8.79
C LYS A 119 -14.69 1.97 8.29
N THR A 120 -13.70 1.79 9.14
CA THR A 120 -12.30 1.98 8.81
C THR A 120 -11.55 0.67 8.91
N SER A 121 -10.89 0.29 7.82
CA SER A 121 -10.00 -0.86 7.78
C SER A 121 -8.58 -0.37 7.60
N THR A 122 -7.65 -0.85 8.42
CA THR A 122 -6.28 -0.37 8.43
C THR A 122 -5.32 -1.48 8.07
N VAL A 123 -4.47 -1.24 7.08
CA VAL A 123 -3.38 -2.12 6.69
C VAL A 123 -2.08 -1.49 7.19
N LYS A 124 -1.32 -2.25 7.97
CA LYS A 124 -0.04 -1.77 8.52
C LYS A 124 1.11 -2.59 7.97
N PHE A 125 2.16 -1.91 7.61
CA PHE A 125 3.41 -2.56 7.19
C PHE A 125 4.57 -1.60 7.42
N SER A 126 5.78 -2.13 7.31
CA SER A 126 7.01 -1.34 7.47
C SER A 126 7.78 -1.36 6.17
N VAL A 127 8.46 -0.25 5.87
CA VAL A 127 9.32 -0.15 4.70
C VAL A 127 10.68 0.39 5.12
N ASP A 128 11.72 -0.06 4.43
CA ASP A 128 13.06 0.48 4.59
C ASP A 128 13.29 1.50 3.48
N VAL A 129 13.53 2.73 3.86
CA VAL A 129 13.74 3.86 2.96
C VAL A 129 15.23 4.12 2.81
N GLN A 130 15.67 4.23 1.59
CA GLN A 130 17.07 4.46 1.26
C GLN A 130 17.44 5.91 1.11
#